data_1fc9d78dd975181e2e50726fa05099ae
#
_entry.id   1fc9d78dd975181e2e50726fa05099ae
#
_cell.length_a   1.000
_cell.length_b   1.000
_cell.length_c   1.000
_cell.angle_alpha   90.00
_cell.angle_beta   90.00
_cell.angle_gamma   90.00
#
_symmetry.space_group_name_H-M   'P 1'
#
loop_
_entity.id
_entity.type
_entity.pdbx_description
1 polymer ?
#
loop_
_entity_poly.entity_id
_entity_poly.type
_entity_poly.pdbx_seq_one_letter_code
_entity_poly.pdbx_strand_id
1 'polypeptide(L)'
;MNSKPIILTVAGLFALGIGVYVMFAGSGNTTLPAIAGNVNIGSGATCEASVERGKSVDSIAVGDVAAFRPLEAPLDLTYISFVDGDGNAKSLADWRGKTVLFNLWATWCPPCREEMPWFEALQLEKGGDSFQVVPVSIDLGDAAKPKQFYEETGLKALPFLHDNTMEAFQSLRKKAVALGMPTTLLVDRNGCGMGVLNGPAHWNSPDAHKLIDAVLALPELS
;
A
#
# COMPACT_ATOMS: atom_id res chain seq x y z
N MET A 1 19.93 57.39 20.91
CA MET A 1 18.95 57.38 22.01
C MET A 1 18.86 55.96 22.53
N ASN A 2 19.36 55.75 23.76
CA ASN A 2 19.53 54.47 24.44
C ASN A 2 18.21 53.92 24.97
N SER A 3 17.91 52.67 24.75
CA SER A 3 16.90 51.95 25.53
C SER A 3 17.53 50.64 26.08
N LYS A 4 17.65 50.58 27.39
CA LYS A 4 18.20 49.51 28.18
C LYS A 4 17.20 48.35 28.35
N PRO A 5 17.63 47.10 28.49
CA PRO A 5 16.73 45.98 28.85
C PRO A 5 16.44 45.95 30.35
N ILE A 6 15.19 45.67 30.69
CA ILE A 6 14.71 45.47 32.05
C ILE A 6 14.90 43.98 32.39
N ILE A 7 15.75 43.72 33.38
CA ILE A 7 15.92 42.41 33.97
C ILE A 7 14.94 42.29 35.14
N LEU A 8 13.98 41.36 35.05
CA LEU A 8 13.11 40.99 36.18
C LEU A 8 13.69 39.73 36.84
N THR A 9 14.28 39.95 38.03
CA THR A 9 14.67 38.88 38.98
C THR A 9 13.45 38.48 39.79
N VAL A 10 13.02 37.21 39.69
CA VAL A 10 12.06 36.63 40.63
C VAL A 10 12.84 35.71 41.58
N ALA A 11 12.87 36.13 42.86
CA ALA A 11 13.49 35.40 43.93
C ALA A 11 12.63 34.18 44.36
N GLY A 12 13.29 33.04 44.53
CA GLY A 12 12.66 31.80 44.95
C GLY A 12 12.34 31.74 46.45
N LEU A 13 11.35 30.99 46.79
CA LEU A 13 11.07 30.50 48.15
C LEU A 13 11.24 28.99 48.16
N PHE A 14 12.29 28.54 48.90
CA PHE A 14 12.49 27.15 49.29
C PHE A 14 11.49 26.81 50.40
N ALA A 15 10.64 25.82 50.18
CA ALA A 15 9.88 25.15 51.23
C ALA A 15 10.38 23.72 51.37
N LEU A 16 10.98 23.44 52.54
CA LEU A 16 11.41 22.13 53.02
C LEU A 16 10.16 21.25 53.29
N GLY A 17 9.95 20.21 52.48
CA GLY A 17 8.97 19.16 52.73
C GLY A 17 9.68 17.88 53.15
N ILE A 18 9.53 17.53 54.43
CA ILE A 18 10.03 16.29 55.05
C ILE A 18 9.19 15.12 54.47
N GLY A 19 9.78 14.30 53.61
CA GLY A 19 9.18 13.08 53.13
C GLY A 19 9.32 11.92 54.11
N VAL A 20 8.20 11.42 54.58
CA VAL A 20 8.13 10.17 55.38
C VAL A 20 8.35 9.00 54.45
N TYR A 21 9.45 8.29 54.66
CA TYR A 21 9.78 7.04 53.96
C TYR A 21 9.06 5.88 54.65
N VAL A 22 7.96 5.38 54.13
CA VAL A 22 7.31 4.16 54.62
C VAL A 22 7.89 2.97 53.89
N MET A 23 8.75 2.22 54.55
CA MET A 23 9.19 0.89 54.11
C MET A 23 8.06 -0.09 54.34
N PHE A 24 7.41 -0.53 53.25
CA PHE A 24 6.59 -1.73 53.27
C PHE A 24 7.43 -2.93 52.80
N ALA A 25 7.94 -3.70 53.75
CA ALA A 25 8.41 -5.05 53.50
C ALA A 25 7.17 -5.98 53.53
N GLY A 26 6.70 -6.37 52.36
CA GLY A 26 5.63 -7.34 52.21
C GLY A 26 6.03 -8.40 51.18
N SER A 27 6.56 -9.53 51.68
CA SER A 27 6.67 -10.78 50.91
C SER A 27 5.27 -11.25 50.55
N GLY A 28 4.92 -11.11 49.28
CA GLY A 28 3.69 -11.64 48.70
C GLY A 28 3.97 -12.11 47.29
N ASN A 29 4.20 -13.42 47.15
CA ASN A 29 4.33 -14.10 45.89
C ASN A 29 2.95 -14.13 45.21
N THR A 30 2.57 -13.07 44.53
CA THR A 30 1.41 -13.06 43.64
C THR A 30 1.90 -13.37 42.22
N THR A 31 1.83 -14.64 41.87
CA THR A 31 1.85 -15.09 40.48
C THR A 31 0.65 -14.48 39.75
N LEU A 32 0.89 -13.41 39.01
CA LEU A 32 -0.05 -12.90 38.03
C LEU A 32 -0.22 -13.98 36.95
N PRO A 33 -1.45 -14.36 36.59
CA PRO A 33 -1.63 -15.23 35.45
C PRO A 33 -1.08 -14.50 34.23
N ALA A 34 -0.10 -15.10 33.55
CA ALA A 34 0.33 -14.68 32.23
C ALA A 34 -0.90 -14.81 31.30
N ILE A 35 -1.56 -13.71 31.05
CA ILE A 35 -2.49 -13.60 29.92
C ILE A 35 -1.57 -13.64 28.69
N ALA A 36 -1.28 -14.86 28.23
CA ALA A 36 -0.78 -15.09 26.89
C ALA A 36 -1.93 -14.79 25.92
N GLY A 37 -2.34 -13.53 25.88
CA GLY A 37 -3.05 -12.99 24.76
C GLY A 37 -2.04 -12.94 23.61
N ASN A 38 -2.16 -13.82 22.66
CA ASN A 38 -1.54 -13.69 21.36
C ASN A 38 -1.98 -12.35 20.79
N VAL A 39 -1.27 -11.28 21.13
CA VAL A 39 -1.31 -10.05 20.35
C VAL A 39 -0.56 -10.39 19.08
N ASN A 40 -1.32 -10.85 18.11
CA ASN A 40 -0.85 -11.04 16.75
C ASN A 40 -0.49 -9.65 16.20
N ILE A 41 0.72 -9.17 16.49
CA ILE A 41 1.32 -7.98 15.85
C ILE A 41 1.87 -8.51 14.51
N GLY A 42 0.95 -8.90 13.62
CA GLY A 42 1.31 -9.55 12.40
C GLY A 42 1.11 -8.67 11.17
N SER A 43 1.95 -7.68 10.93
CA SER A 43 2.03 -7.10 9.60
C SER A 43 3.37 -7.37 8.88
N GLY A 44 4.42 -7.69 9.60
CA GLY A 44 5.74 -7.98 9.01
C GLY A 44 5.95 -9.45 8.62
N ALA A 45 5.58 -10.39 9.49
CA ALA A 45 5.83 -11.82 9.29
C ALA A 45 5.02 -12.44 8.13
N THR A 46 3.87 -11.87 7.79
CA THR A 46 3.03 -12.35 6.69
C THR A 46 3.57 -11.97 5.31
N CYS A 47 4.31 -10.86 5.16
CA CYS A 47 4.79 -10.39 3.87
C CYS A 47 6.09 -11.07 3.39
N GLU A 48 6.81 -11.76 4.24
CA GLU A 48 8.00 -12.55 3.83
C GLU A 48 7.61 -13.66 2.84
N ALA A 49 6.53 -14.36 3.12
CA ALA A 49 6.03 -15.39 2.22
C ALA A 49 5.60 -14.84 0.85
N SER A 50 5.14 -13.59 0.78
CA SER A 50 4.76 -12.95 -0.48
C SER A 50 5.94 -12.66 -1.38
N VAL A 51 7.12 -12.37 -0.82
CA VAL A 51 8.38 -12.24 -1.58
C VAL A 51 8.73 -13.55 -2.26
N GLU A 52 8.68 -14.67 -1.53
CA GLU A 52 8.95 -15.99 -2.11
C GLU A 52 7.92 -16.40 -3.17
N ARG A 53 6.65 -16.03 -2.98
CA ARG A 53 5.59 -16.21 -4.00
C ARG A 53 5.91 -15.41 -5.26
N GLY A 54 6.34 -14.17 -5.13
CA GLY A 54 6.79 -13.34 -6.26
C GLY A 54 7.94 -13.99 -7.02
N LYS A 55 8.95 -14.51 -6.31
CA LYS A 55 10.09 -15.22 -6.91
C LYS A 55 9.65 -16.48 -7.64
N SER A 56 8.66 -17.22 -7.13
CA SER A 56 8.20 -18.47 -7.74
C SER A 56 7.53 -18.27 -9.10
N VAL A 57 7.01 -17.08 -9.39
CA VAL A 57 6.38 -16.73 -10.68
C VAL A 57 7.27 -15.88 -11.60
N ASP A 58 8.47 -15.50 -11.16
CA ASP A 58 9.39 -14.65 -11.93
C ASP A 58 9.72 -15.24 -13.31
N SER A 59 9.98 -16.52 -13.40
CA SER A 59 10.28 -17.21 -14.66
C SER A 59 9.10 -17.27 -15.64
N ILE A 60 7.87 -16.96 -15.19
CA ILE A 60 6.66 -16.92 -16.01
C ILE A 60 6.47 -15.51 -16.59
N ALA A 61 7.05 -14.51 -15.97
CA ALA A 61 6.99 -13.12 -16.42
C ALA A 61 7.90 -12.92 -17.64
N VAL A 62 7.37 -13.23 -18.82
CA VAL A 62 8.06 -13.14 -20.10
C VAL A 62 7.31 -12.21 -21.07
N GLY A 63 7.88 -11.91 -22.24
CA GLY A 63 7.24 -11.14 -23.30
C GLY A 63 6.75 -9.78 -22.81
N ASP A 64 5.44 -9.55 -22.93
CA ASP A 64 4.81 -8.27 -22.57
C ASP A 64 4.92 -7.89 -21.09
N VAL A 65 5.16 -8.85 -20.20
CA VAL A 65 5.33 -8.63 -18.75
C VAL A 65 6.75 -8.95 -18.26
N ALA A 66 7.72 -9.06 -19.17
CA ALA A 66 9.11 -9.41 -18.84
C ALA A 66 9.83 -8.38 -17.94
N ALA A 67 9.25 -7.18 -17.78
CA ALA A 67 9.75 -6.16 -16.86
C ALA A 67 9.31 -6.39 -15.39
N PHE A 68 8.46 -7.37 -15.11
CA PHE A 68 8.12 -7.76 -13.74
C PHE A 68 9.37 -8.16 -12.97
N ARG A 69 9.45 -7.75 -11.71
CA ARG A 69 10.51 -8.13 -10.78
C ARG A 69 9.88 -8.47 -9.43
N PRO A 70 10.20 -9.61 -8.84
CA PRO A 70 9.86 -9.91 -7.46
C PRO A 70 10.38 -8.81 -6.53
N LEU A 71 9.65 -8.52 -5.45
CA LEU A 71 10.18 -7.67 -4.40
C LEU A 71 11.31 -8.38 -3.66
N GLU A 72 12.32 -7.63 -3.25
CA GLU A 72 13.48 -8.17 -2.52
C GLU A 72 13.26 -8.21 -1.01
N ALA A 73 12.30 -7.41 -0.51
CA ALA A 73 11.99 -7.30 0.90
C ALA A 73 10.47 -7.29 1.14
N PRO A 74 10.01 -7.77 2.31
CA PRO A 74 8.62 -7.74 2.71
C PRO A 74 8.04 -6.33 2.66
N LEU A 75 6.87 -6.18 2.05
CA LEU A 75 6.19 -4.90 1.88
C LEU A 75 4.69 -5.04 2.13
N ASP A 76 4.24 -4.57 3.27
CA ASP A 76 2.83 -4.36 3.54
C ASP A 76 2.35 -3.12 2.77
N LEU A 77 1.31 -3.27 1.96
CA LEU A 77 0.73 -2.21 1.13
C LEU A 77 -0.65 -1.77 1.65
N THR A 78 -1.15 -2.37 2.70
CA THR A 78 -2.50 -2.10 3.23
C THR A 78 -2.70 -0.66 3.69
N TYR A 79 -1.61 0.06 3.99
CA TYR A 79 -1.63 1.47 4.39
C TYR A 79 -1.82 2.45 3.22
N ILE A 80 -1.66 1.99 1.98
CA ILE A 80 -1.84 2.85 0.79
C ILE A 80 -3.29 3.27 0.72
N SER A 81 -3.53 4.58 0.82
CA SER A 81 -4.86 5.19 0.92
C SER A 81 -5.16 6.10 -0.28
N PHE A 82 -6.43 6.19 -0.62
CA PHE A 82 -6.98 6.99 -1.71
C PHE A 82 -8.48 7.20 -1.49
N VAL A 83 -9.18 7.82 -2.41
CA VAL A 83 -10.64 7.97 -2.36
C VAL A 83 -11.29 7.30 -3.56
N ASP A 84 -12.55 6.88 -3.41
CA ASP A 84 -13.38 6.40 -4.52
C ASP A 84 -14.04 7.56 -5.29
N GLY A 85 -14.89 7.21 -6.29
CA GLY A 85 -15.57 8.19 -7.14
C GLY A 85 -16.53 9.11 -6.39
N ASP A 86 -17.00 8.70 -5.22
CA ASP A 86 -17.91 9.45 -4.34
C ASP A 86 -17.15 10.23 -3.26
N GLY A 87 -15.82 10.11 -3.21
CA GLY A 87 -14.97 10.76 -2.22
C GLY A 87 -14.83 10.00 -0.90
N ASN A 88 -15.31 8.76 -0.82
CA ASN A 88 -15.13 7.94 0.38
C ASN A 88 -13.69 7.45 0.49
N ALA A 89 -13.13 7.49 1.69
CA ALA A 89 -11.81 6.97 1.98
C ALA A 89 -11.74 5.46 1.73
N LYS A 90 -10.71 5.03 1.03
CA LYS A 90 -10.36 3.66 0.71
C LYS A 90 -8.89 3.42 0.97
N SER A 91 -8.52 2.14 1.10
CA SER A 91 -7.13 1.71 1.19
C SER A 91 -6.97 0.34 0.52
N LEU A 92 -5.75 -0.10 0.25
CA LEU A 92 -5.54 -1.46 -0.27
C LEU A 92 -6.00 -2.56 0.71
N ALA A 93 -6.18 -2.24 2.00
CA ALA A 93 -6.77 -3.18 2.96
C ALA A 93 -8.22 -3.58 2.62
N ASP A 94 -8.95 -2.75 1.87
CA ASP A 94 -10.35 -3.03 1.48
C ASP A 94 -10.46 -4.20 0.48
N TRP A 95 -9.35 -4.59 -0.15
CA TRP A 95 -9.26 -5.73 -1.07
C TRP A 95 -8.62 -6.98 -0.45
N ARG A 96 -8.43 -7.04 0.87
CA ARG A 96 -7.97 -8.27 1.52
C ARG A 96 -8.86 -9.45 1.15
N GLY A 97 -8.27 -10.60 0.98
CA GLY A 97 -8.93 -11.81 0.47
C GLY A 97 -8.82 -11.97 -1.05
N LYS A 98 -8.40 -10.94 -1.78
CA LYS A 98 -8.18 -10.99 -3.23
C LYS A 98 -6.71 -10.77 -3.57
N THR A 99 -6.24 -11.43 -4.62
CA THR A 99 -5.03 -11.00 -5.32
C THR A 99 -5.33 -9.71 -6.07
N VAL A 100 -4.47 -8.71 -5.90
CA VAL A 100 -4.69 -7.37 -6.48
C VAL A 100 -3.59 -7.04 -7.47
N LEU A 101 -3.99 -6.56 -8.65
CA LEU A 101 -3.10 -5.86 -9.57
C LEU A 101 -3.27 -4.35 -9.35
N PHE A 102 -2.41 -3.81 -8.47
CA PHE A 102 -2.43 -2.41 -8.08
C PHE A 102 -1.61 -1.57 -9.05
N ASN A 103 -2.24 -0.62 -9.71
CA ASN A 103 -1.59 0.24 -10.70
C ASN A 103 -1.67 1.71 -10.29
N LEU A 104 -0.56 2.42 -10.41
CA LEU A 104 -0.49 3.88 -10.30
C LEU A 104 -0.40 4.48 -11.71
N TRP A 105 -1.33 5.39 -12.02
CA TRP A 105 -1.44 6.02 -13.32
C TRP A 105 -1.81 7.50 -13.21
N ALA A 106 -1.75 8.25 -14.32
CA ALA A 106 -2.20 9.63 -14.36
C ALA A 106 -2.61 10.04 -15.79
N THR A 107 -3.48 11.04 -15.89
CA THR A 107 -3.96 11.56 -17.20
C THR A 107 -2.86 12.23 -18.02
N TRP A 108 -1.83 12.76 -17.38
CA TRP A 108 -0.66 13.36 -18.02
C TRP A 108 0.41 12.35 -18.44
N CYS A 109 0.23 11.05 -18.17
CA CYS A 109 1.16 9.97 -18.47
C CYS A 109 0.65 9.20 -19.70
N PRO A 110 1.19 9.44 -20.93
CA PRO A 110 0.69 8.78 -22.14
C PRO A 110 0.73 7.25 -22.06
N PRO A 111 1.85 6.58 -21.68
CA PRO A 111 1.85 5.12 -21.61
C PRO A 111 0.88 4.57 -20.56
N CYS A 112 0.62 5.31 -19.46
CA CYS A 112 -0.37 4.89 -18.47
C CYS A 112 -1.78 4.84 -19.08
N ARG A 113 -2.13 5.85 -19.91
CA ARG A 113 -3.44 5.92 -20.57
C ARG A 113 -3.64 4.79 -21.56
N GLU A 114 -2.57 4.35 -22.22
CA GLU A 114 -2.59 3.23 -23.17
C GLU A 114 -2.88 1.89 -22.48
N GLU A 115 -2.46 1.72 -21.23
CA GLU A 115 -2.69 0.49 -20.47
C GLU A 115 -4.13 0.35 -19.95
N MET A 116 -4.83 1.46 -19.70
CA MET A 116 -6.13 1.44 -19.01
C MET A 116 -7.18 0.57 -19.73
N PRO A 117 -7.33 0.58 -21.08
CA PRO A 117 -8.21 -0.35 -21.78
C PRO A 117 -7.80 -1.83 -21.61
N TRP A 118 -6.51 -2.12 -21.48
CA TRP A 118 -6.03 -3.49 -21.25
C TRP A 118 -6.33 -3.95 -19.83
N PHE A 119 -6.24 -3.07 -18.83
CA PHE A 119 -6.69 -3.34 -17.47
C PHE A 119 -8.20 -3.58 -17.40
N GLU A 120 -8.99 -2.79 -18.14
CA GLU A 120 -10.44 -2.98 -18.24
C GLU A 120 -10.77 -4.37 -18.78
N ALA A 121 -10.13 -4.78 -19.89
CA ALA A 121 -10.33 -6.09 -20.50
C ALA A 121 -9.89 -7.23 -19.55
N LEU A 122 -8.73 -7.10 -18.90
CA LEU A 122 -8.27 -8.06 -17.90
C LEU A 122 -9.24 -8.17 -16.72
N GLN A 123 -9.76 -7.03 -16.24
CA GLN A 123 -10.76 -7.01 -15.17
C GLN A 123 -12.05 -7.72 -15.57
N LEU A 124 -12.55 -7.49 -16.78
CA LEU A 124 -13.75 -8.16 -17.30
C LEU A 124 -13.56 -9.67 -17.42
N GLU A 125 -12.36 -10.13 -17.79
CA GLU A 125 -12.08 -11.54 -18.00
C GLU A 125 -11.76 -12.29 -16.69
N LYS A 126 -10.96 -11.69 -15.81
CA LYS A 126 -10.43 -12.37 -14.63
C LYS A 126 -10.93 -11.82 -13.29
N GLY A 127 -11.57 -10.64 -13.30
CA GLY A 127 -12.10 -10.02 -12.08
C GLY A 127 -13.18 -10.87 -11.42
N GLY A 128 -13.16 -10.90 -10.07
CA GLY A 128 -14.12 -11.68 -9.30
C GLY A 128 -13.75 -11.76 -7.83
N ASP A 129 -14.13 -12.84 -7.17
CA ASP A 129 -13.89 -13.01 -5.73
C ASP A 129 -12.42 -13.19 -5.37
N SER A 130 -11.59 -13.68 -6.30
CA SER A 130 -10.18 -13.97 -6.06
C SER A 130 -9.21 -12.94 -6.65
N PHE A 131 -9.65 -12.07 -7.57
CA PHE A 131 -8.79 -11.13 -8.28
C PHE A 131 -9.47 -9.79 -8.53
N GLN A 132 -8.69 -8.72 -8.45
CA GLN A 132 -9.14 -7.36 -8.75
C GLN A 132 -8.00 -6.51 -9.31
N VAL A 133 -8.28 -5.77 -10.39
CA VAL A 133 -7.43 -4.66 -10.84
C VAL A 133 -7.84 -3.40 -10.07
N VAL A 134 -6.87 -2.74 -9.46
CA VAL A 134 -7.06 -1.54 -8.63
C VAL A 134 -6.20 -0.40 -9.18
N PRO A 135 -6.67 0.31 -10.21
CA PRO A 135 -5.94 1.46 -10.75
C PRO A 135 -6.26 2.71 -9.94
N VAL A 136 -5.22 3.37 -9.44
CA VAL A 136 -5.34 4.61 -8.69
C VAL A 136 -4.72 5.76 -9.48
N SER A 137 -5.54 6.76 -9.84
CA SER A 137 -5.02 8.00 -10.43
C SER A 137 -4.26 8.80 -9.37
N ILE A 138 -3.09 9.30 -9.76
CA ILE A 138 -2.28 10.21 -8.93
C ILE A 138 -2.26 11.64 -9.50
N ASP A 139 -3.29 12.01 -10.26
CA ASP A 139 -3.46 13.40 -10.70
C ASP A 139 -3.63 14.32 -9.48
N LEU A 140 -2.87 15.41 -9.43
CA LEU A 140 -2.99 16.37 -8.35
C LEU A 140 -4.27 17.21 -8.48
N GLY A 141 -4.88 17.53 -7.35
CA GLY A 141 -6.07 18.39 -7.28
C GLY A 141 -7.37 17.59 -7.37
N ASP A 142 -8.33 18.07 -8.16
CA ASP A 142 -9.64 17.43 -8.26
C ASP A 142 -9.62 16.21 -9.21
N ALA A 143 -10.67 15.40 -9.11
CA ALA A 143 -10.82 14.19 -9.88
C ALA A 143 -11.43 14.41 -11.29
N ALA A 144 -11.62 15.63 -11.74
CA ALA A 144 -12.36 15.94 -12.98
C ALA A 144 -11.69 15.31 -14.21
N LYS A 145 -10.37 15.49 -14.36
CA LYS A 145 -9.62 14.95 -15.51
C LYS A 145 -9.61 13.42 -15.54
N PRO A 146 -9.26 12.69 -14.45
CA PRO A 146 -9.31 11.24 -14.48
C PRO A 146 -10.75 10.70 -14.63
N LYS A 147 -11.79 11.34 -14.10
CA LYS A 147 -13.19 10.97 -14.36
C LYS A 147 -13.56 11.13 -15.84
N GLN A 148 -13.21 12.28 -16.42
CA GLN A 148 -13.44 12.52 -17.86
C GLN A 148 -12.75 11.45 -18.71
N PHE A 149 -11.50 11.07 -18.37
CA PHE A 149 -10.80 10.01 -19.09
C PHE A 149 -11.53 8.66 -19.02
N TYR A 150 -12.07 8.27 -17.84
CA TYR A 150 -12.87 7.06 -17.68
C TYR A 150 -14.11 7.09 -18.58
N GLU A 151 -14.82 8.23 -18.63
CA GLU A 151 -16.01 8.41 -19.46
C GLU A 151 -15.67 8.34 -20.96
N GLU A 152 -14.65 9.06 -21.41
CA GLU A 152 -14.22 9.10 -22.82
C GLU A 152 -13.71 7.74 -23.31
N THR A 153 -13.06 6.97 -22.43
CA THR A 153 -12.50 5.65 -22.78
C THR A 153 -13.49 4.52 -22.54
N GLY A 154 -14.60 4.79 -21.83
CA GLY A 154 -15.66 3.82 -21.55
C GLY A 154 -15.27 2.77 -20.51
N LEU A 155 -14.39 3.10 -19.55
CA LEU A 155 -13.99 2.20 -18.46
C LEU A 155 -15.14 2.06 -17.46
N LYS A 156 -15.60 0.82 -17.23
CA LYS A 156 -16.77 0.51 -16.38
C LYS A 156 -16.53 -0.61 -15.39
N ALA A 157 -15.66 -1.55 -15.72
CA ALA A 157 -15.31 -2.68 -14.84
C ALA A 157 -14.25 -2.30 -13.82
N LEU A 158 -13.41 -1.31 -14.12
CA LEU A 158 -12.40 -0.80 -13.20
C LEU A 158 -13.03 0.15 -12.17
N PRO A 159 -12.72 0.01 -10.87
CA PRO A 159 -13.12 0.99 -9.88
C PRO A 159 -12.45 2.34 -10.17
N PHE A 160 -13.19 3.43 -10.02
CA PHE A 160 -12.58 4.75 -10.06
C PHE A 160 -11.98 5.10 -8.70
N LEU A 161 -10.67 5.30 -8.67
CA LEU A 161 -9.90 5.57 -7.44
C LEU A 161 -8.91 6.71 -7.69
N HIS A 162 -8.72 7.57 -6.70
CA HIS A 162 -7.92 8.78 -6.84
C HIS A 162 -7.13 9.10 -5.56
N ASP A 163 -5.82 9.29 -5.71
CA ASP A 163 -4.92 9.88 -4.72
C ASP A 163 -4.49 11.27 -5.20
N ASN A 164 -5.21 12.30 -4.76
CA ASN A 164 -4.95 13.70 -5.15
C ASN A 164 -3.69 14.30 -4.52
N THR A 165 -2.97 13.54 -3.72
CA THR A 165 -1.75 13.94 -3.02
C THR A 165 -0.48 13.36 -3.61
N MET A 166 -0.59 12.33 -4.45
CA MET A 166 0.51 11.47 -4.93
C MET A 166 1.24 10.72 -3.79
N GLU A 167 0.66 10.61 -2.60
CA GLU A 167 1.32 9.99 -1.44
C GLU A 167 1.58 8.50 -1.69
N ALA A 168 0.66 7.80 -2.35
CA ALA A 168 0.84 6.41 -2.76
C ALA A 168 2.13 6.23 -3.58
N PHE A 169 2.31 7.05 -4.62
CA PHE A 169 3.52 7.01 -5.44
C PHE A 169 4.77 7.41 -4.66
N GLN A 170 4.71 8.51 -3.89
CA GLN A 170 5.85 9.01 -3.14
C GLN A 170 6.31 8.03 -2.05
N SER A 171 5.39 7.34 -1.39
CA SER A 171 5.71 6.33 -0.38
C SER A 171 6.45 5.14 -0.97
N LEU A 172 6.00 4.65 -2.13
CA LEU A 172 6.66 3.56 -2.87
C LEU A 172 7.99 4.00 -3.47
N ARG A 173 8.10 5.24 -3.92
CA ARG A 173 9.36 5.81 -4.44
C ARG A 173 10.42 5.91 -3.36
N LYS A 174 10.06 6.32 -2.14
CA LYS A 174 10.98 6.36 -0.99
C LYS A 174 11.54 4.97 -0.64
N LYS A 175 10.81 3.92 -0.96
CA LYS A 175 11.22 2.51 -0.78
C LYS A 175 11.91 1.92 -2.01
N ALA A 176 12.18 2.73 -3.04
CA ALA A 176 12.76 2.31 -4.32
C ALA A 176 11.92 1.23 -5.07
N VAL A 177 10.62 1.15 -4.79
CA VAL A 177 9.67 0.24 -5.46
C VAL A 177 9.10 0.90 -6.71
N ALA A 178 8.57 2.12 -6.61
CA ALA A 178 8.13 2.90 -7.77
C ALA A 178 9.30 3.74 -8.31
N LEU A 179 9.76 3.43 -9.52
CA LEU A 179 10.86 4.14 -10.17
C LEU A 179 10.37 5.21 -11.15
N GLY A 180 9.14 5.07 -11.66
CA GLY A 180 8.53 5.96 -12.65
C GLY A 180 7.07 5.60 -12.87
N MET A 181 6.48 6.13 -13.95
CA MET A 181 5.08 5.89 -14.30
C MET A 181 4.98 5.24 -15.69
N PRO A 182 4.07 4.28 -15.86
CA PRO A 182 3.23 3.62 -14.85
C PRO A 182 4.05 2.75 -13.90
N THR A 183 3.50 2.47 -12.71
CA THR A 183 4.01 1.46 -11.78
C THR A 183 2.88 0.51 -11.42
N THR A 184 3.09 -0.78 -11.62
CA THR A 184 2.11 -1.82 -11.31
C THR A 184 2.69 -2.83 -10.34
N LEU A 185 1.99 -3.07 -9.23
CA LEU A 185 2.37 -4.06 -8.23
C LEU A 185 1.39 -5.23 -8.23
N LEU A 186 1.94 -6.42 -8.11
CA LEU A 186 1.18 -7.61 -7.81
C LEU A 186 1.15 -7.78 -6.29
N VAL A 187 -0.07 -7.82 -5.72
CA VAL A 187 -0.33 -7.82 -4.28
C VAL A 187 -1.10 -9.09 -3.93
N ASP A 188 -0.72 -9.76 -2.87
CA ASP A 188 -1.39 -10.98 -2.44
C ASP A 188 -2.67 -10.69 -1.63
N ARG A 189 -3.37 -11.75 -1.23
CA ARG A 189 -4.64 -11.68 -0.48
C ARG A 189 -4.52 -11.05 0.91
N ASN A 190 -3.31 -10.97 1.47
CA ASN A 190 -3.05 -10.32 2.75
C ASN A 190 -2.75 -8.83 2.61
N GLY A 191 -2.59 -8.34 1.38
CA GLY A 191 -2.19 -6.96 1.08
C GLY A 191 -0.68 -6.77 1.02
N CYS A 192 0.07 -7.86 0.87
CA CYS A 192 1.52 -7.84 0.76
C CYS A 192 1.98 -7.83 -0.70
N GLY A 193 2.97 -7.00 -1.01
CA GLY A 193 3.58 -6.95 -2.32
C GLY A 193 4.34 -8.22 -2.67
N MET A 194 4.09 -8.77 -3.86
CA MET A 194 4.81 -9.91 -4.42
C MET A 194 5.88 -9.48 -5.41
N GLY A 195 5.58 -8.49 -6.23
CA GLY A 195 6.48 -7.99 -7.25
C GLY A 195 5.97 -6.69 -7.85
N VAL A 196 6.83 -6.06 -8.66
CA VAL A 196 6.56 -4.77 -9.31
C VAL A 196 6.98 -4.81 -10.77
N LEU A 197 6.20 -4.12 -11.61
CA LEU A 197 6.55 -3.78 -12.98
C LEU A 197 6.58 -2.26 -13.09
N ASN A 198 7.75 -1.71 -13.37
CA ASN A 198 7.95 -0.29 -13.65
C ASN A 198 8.00 -0.07 -15.16
N GLY A 199 7.12 0.75 -15.67
CA GLY A 199 6.92 0.98 -17.10
C GLY A 199 5.67 0.28 -17.63
N PRO A 200 5.32 0.52 -18.92
CA PRO A 200 4.11 -0.02 -19.52
C PRO A 200 4.22 -1.52 -19.84
N ALA A 201 3.07 -2.19 -19.79
CA ALA A 201 2.91 -3.57 -20.22
C ALA A 201 1.54 -3.80 -20.89
N HIS A 202 1.45 -4.77 -21.79
CA HIS A 202 0.17 -5.15 -22.40
C HIS A 202 -0.58 -6.14 -21.48
N TRP A 203 -1.32 -5.59 -20.51
CA TRP A 203 -1.95 -6.37 -19.44
C TRP A 203 -3.07 -7.32 -19.91
N ASN A 204 -3.53 -7.20 -21.13
CA ASN A 204 -4.46 -8.15 -21.76
C ASN A 204 -3.78 -9.10 -22.77
N SER A 205 -2.46 -9.26 -22.68
CA SER A 205 -1.71 -10.21 -23.51
C SER A 205 -1.76 -11.64 -22.94
N PRO A 206 -1.50 -12.66 -23.78
CA PRO A 206 -1.37 -14.03 -23.30
C PRO A 206 -0.31 -14.22 -22.22
N ASP A 207 0.77 -13.43 -22.24
CA ASP A 207 1.84 -13.51 -21.24
C ASP A 207 1.38 -12.92 -19.90
N ALA A 208 0.65 -11.80 -19.92
CA ALA A 208 0.04 -11.24 -18.72
C ALA A 208 -0.98 -12.21 -18.10
N HIS A 209 -1.84 -12.82 -18.92
CA HIS A 209 -2.80 -13.83 -18.47
C HIS A 209 -2.13 -15.02 -17.81
N LYS A 210 -1.05 -15.57 -18.41
CA LYS A 210 -0.26 -16.67 -17.80
C LYS A 210 0.32 -16.29 -16.45
N LEU A 211 0.88 -15.06 -16.31
CA LEU A 211 1.41 -14.59 -15.03
C LEU A 211 0.31 -14.50 -13.97
N ILE A 212 -0.83 -13.89 -14.29
CA ILE A 212 -1.97 -13.77 -13.35
C ILE A 212 -2.50 -15.16 -12.98
N ASP A 213 -2.69 -16.07 -13.95
CA ASP A 213 -3.16 -17.44 -13.69
C ASP A 213 -2.21 -18.21 -12.78
N ALA A 214 -0.90 -18.08 -13.00
CA ALA A 214 0.09 -18.68 -12.15
C ALA A 214 0.03 -18.18 -10.71
N VAL A 215 -0.16 -16.86 -10.53
CA VAL A 215 -0.31 -16.26 -9.20
C VAL A 215 -1.58 -16.74 -8.50
N LEU A 216 -2.69 -16.81 -9.23
CA LEU A 216 -3.97 -17.27 -8.68
C LEU A 216 -3.97 -18.75 -8.31
N ALA A 217 -3.13 -19.55 -8.99
CA ALA A 217 -2.93 -20.97 -8.68
C ALA A 217 -2.00 -21.25 -7.49
N LEU A 218 -1.30 -20.23 -6.97
CA LEU A 218 -0.43 -20.43 -5.79
C LEU A 218 -1.28 -20.80 -4.56
N PRO A 219 -0.80 -21.74 -3.72
CA PRO A 219 -1.51 -22.12 -2.50
C PRO A 219 -1.73 -20.92 -1.59
N GLU A 220 -2.80 -20.95 -0.80
CA GLU A 220 -3.06 -19.91 0.18
C GLU A 220 -1.99 -19.91 1.27
N LEU A 221 -1.69 -18.72 1.80
CA LEU A 221 -0.81 -18.58 2.95
C LEU A 221 -1.61 -18.99 4.20
N SER A 222 -1.16 -20.05 4.85
CA SER A 222 -1.73 -20.53 6.13
C SER A 222 -1.30 -19.67 7.31
#